data_678ae8f9195279debaf7238c1d349993
#
_entry.id   678ae8f9195279debaf7238c1d349993
#
_cell.length_a   1.000
_cell.length_b   1.000
_cell.length_c   1.000
_cell.angle_alpha   90.00
_cell.angle_beta   90.00
_cell.angle_gamma   90.00
#
_symmetry.space_group_name_H-M   'P 1'
#
loop_
_entity.id
_entity.type
_entity.pdbx_description
1 polymer ?
#
loop_
_entity_poly.entity_id
_entity_poly.type
_entity_poly.pdbx_seq_one_letter_code
_entity_poly.pdbx_strand_id
1 'polypeptide(L)'
;MALVSHDRALLHDVATSFLDLDPTRDGLPRTYSGGYQGWIEGRRRERVAWEQDHAAQVAQHAELKRAADEARSRLSQGGWRPDKGTGKHQRATRAAGVVQAFNRRVEDLERHEIDVPQPPLRLAWPVSSARPGQSVVNASKAAVDGRLVTPVSVDVSGGDRLVVTGPNGAGKSTLLAVLGQRLVPTSGHVRVNPSARIALLSQEVPDWDHVSPAHVAYETFLANHGCRSHAPSLGSLGLLEPSATRAPVGRLSQGQQRRLHLAMCLALDPGLLLLDEPTNHLSSSLVDDITTELLQTSCAVIVATHDRQMLKDLADWPHLHLDPKDPS
;
A
#
# COMPACT_ATOMS: atom_id res chain seq x y z
N MET A 1 -25.59 7.25 21.81
CA MET A 1 -24.38 8.10 21.87
C MET A 1 -23.61 7.89 20.58
N ALA A 2 -23.15 8.92 19.90
CA ALA A 2 -22.27 8.80 18.74
C ALA A 2 -20.84 9.15 19.16
N LEU A 3 -19.86 8.38 18.68
CA LEU A 3 -18.44 8.54 18.95
C LEU A 3 -17.68 8.59 17.61
N VAL A 4 -16.78 9.56 17.48
CA VAL A 4 -15.82 9.62 16.38
C VAL A 4 -14.43 9.48 16.96
N SER A 5 -13.68 8.45 16.55
CA SER A 5 -12.35 8.17 17.08
C SER A 5 -11.48 7.46 16.05
N HIS A 6 -10.17 7.68 16.15
CA HIS A 6 -9.15 6.89 15.44
C HIS A 6 -8.54 5.80 16.34
N ASP A 7 -8.91 5.76 17.62
CA ASP A 7 -8.46 4.70 18.55
C ASP A 7 -9.24 3.41 18.25
N ARG A 8 -8.59 2.49 17.54
CA ARG A 8 -9.14 1.20 17.12
C ARG A 8 -9.52 0.33 18.34
N ALA A 9 -8.74 0.38 19.42
CA ALA A 9 -9.02 -0.38 20.64
C ALA A 9 -10.29 0.15 21.32
N LEU A 10 -10.45 1.48 21.41
CA LEU A 10 -11.66 2.09 21.93
C LEU A 10 -12.88 1.73 21.07
N LEU A 11 -12.77 1.81 19.75
CA LEU A 11 -13.84 1.43 18.83
C LEU A 11 -14.20 -0.05 18.97
N HIS A 12 -13.20 -0.92 19.13
CA HIS A 12 -13.40 -2.35 19.36
C HIS A 12 -14.16 -2.62 20.68
N ASP A 13 -13.78 -1.91 21.75
CA ASP A 13 -14.29 -2.20 23.09
C ASP A 13 -15.71 -1.62 23.33
N VAL A 14 -16.08 -0.50 22.66
CA VAL A 14 -17.35 0.21 23.00
C VAL A 14 -18.35 0.30 21.87
N ALA A 15 -17.94 0.16 20.60
CA ALA A 15 -18.86 0.37 19.48
C ALA A 15 -19.65 -0.90 19.16
N THR A 16 -20.98 -0.80 19.17
CA THR A 16 -21.90 -1.87 18.78
C THR A 16 -22.34 -1.81 17.33
N SER A 17 -22.26 -0.62 16.73
CA SER A 17 -22.56 -0.37 15.32
C SER A 17 -21.68 0.76 14.78
N PHE A 18 -21.43 0.73 13.49
CA PHE A 18 -20.60 1.71 12.78
C PHE A 18 -21.40 2.36 11.68
N LEU A 19 -21.30 3.70 11.58
CA LEU A 19 -21.66 4.45 10.40
C LEU A 19 -20.35 4.78 9.66
N ASP A 20 -20.14 4.11 8.54
CA ASP A 20 -18.95 4.28 7.71
C ASP A 20 -19.22 5.34 6.64
N LEU A 21 -18.32 6.33 6.58
CA LEU A 21 -18.37 7.44 5.63
C LEU A 21 -17.28 7.33 4.55
N ASP A 22 -16.52 6.23 4.55
CA ASP A 22 -15.54 5.98 3.49
C ASP A 22 -16.23 5.82 2.13
N PRO A 23 -15.52 6.05 1.02
CA PRO A 23 -16.09 5.87 -0.31
C PRO A 23 -16.71 4.48 -0.49
N THR A 24 -17.92 4.48 -1.03
CA THR A 24 -18.68 3.27 -1.38
C THR A 24 -18.99 3.28 -2.86
N ARG A 25 -19.43 2.14 -3.39
CA ARG A 25 -19.79 1.96 -4.80
C ARG A 25 -20.82 2.98 -5.31
N ASP A 26 -21.77 3.35 -4.46
CA ASP A 26 -22.87 4.27 -4.79
C ASP A 26 -22.76 5.64 -4.11
N GLY A 27 -21.65 5.89 -3.40
CA GLY A 27 -21.41 7.14 -2.69
C GLY A 27 -22.25 7.33 -1.42
N LEU A 28 -23.00 6.31 -0.98
CA LEU A 28 -23.85 6.41 0.21
C LEU A 28 -23.14 5.84 1.45
N PRO A 29 -23.33 6.47 2.62
CA PRO A 29 -22.83 5.93 3.89
C PRO A 29 -23.36 4.52 4.17
N ARG A 30 -22.56 3.71 4.82
CA ARG A 30 -22.92 2.33 5.22
C ARG A 30 -23.03 2.20 6.72
N THR A 31 -24.04 1.44 7.16
CA THR A 31 -24.19 1.09 8.57
C THR A 31 -23.91 -0.40 8.76
N TYR A 32 -23.01 -0.70 9.69
CA TYR A 32 -22.65 -2.07 10.05
C TYR A 32 -23.03 -2.36 11.51
N SER A 33 -23.60 -3.53 11.76
CA SER A 33 -23.91 -4.05 13.08
C SER A 33 -22.92 -5.15 13.46
N GLY A 34 -22.89 -5.53 14.74
CA GLY A 34 -22.01 -6.61 15.21
C GLY A 34 -20.64 -6.14 15.67
N GLY A 35 -20.56 -4.87 16.11
CA GLY A 35 -19.34 -4.30 16.67
C GLY A 35 -18.24 -4.13 15.63
N TYR A 36 -17.01 -4.01 16.11
CA TYR A 36 -15.82 -3.77 15.27
C TYR A 36 -15.61 -4.89 14.24
N GLN A 37 -15.79 -6.15 14.66
CA GLN A 37 -15.63 -7.30 13.77
C GLN A 37 -16.66 -7.31 12.65
N GLY A 38 -17.94 -7.04 12.98
CA GLY A 38 -19.01 -6.95 11.98
C GLY A 38 -18.78 -5.84 10.95
N TRP A 39 -18.18 -4.72 11.40
CA TRP A 39 -17.79 -3.63 10.51
C TRP A 39 -16.68 -4.05 9.53
N ILE A 40 -15.58 -4.66 10.02
CA ILE A 40 -14.48 -5.13 9.17
C ILE A 40 -14.96 -6.15 8.14
N GLU A 41 -15.71 -7.16 8.57
CA GLU A 41 -16.24 -8.20 7.68
C GLU A 41 -17.24 -7.64 6.66
N GLY A 42 -18.10 -6.71 7.08
CA GLY A 42 -19.04 -6.02 6.22
C GLY A 42 -18.34 -5.24 5.12
N ARG A 43 -17.37 -4.42 5.48
CA ARG A 43 -16.53 -3.67 4.54
C ARG A 43 -15.80 -4.57 3.56
N ARG A 44 -15.22 -5.66 4.06
CA ARG A 44 -14.52 -6.63 3.21
C ARG A 44 -15.44 -7.25 2.17
N ARG A 45 -16.65 -7.65 2.57
CA ARG A 45 -17.64 -8.22 1.64
C ARG A 45 -18.08 -7.21 0.58
N GLU A 46 -18.42 -5.99 0.99
CA GLU A 46 -18.82 -4.94 0.05
C GLU A 46 -17.70 -4.58 -0.92
N ARG A 47 -16.48 -4.52 -0.43
CA ARG A 47 -15.33 -4.26 -1.27
C ARG A 47 -15.10 -5.34 -2.32
N VAL A 48 -15.17 -6.60 -1.95
CA VAL A 48 -15.03 -7.73 -2.90
C VAL A 48 -16.12 -7.66 -3.97
N ALA A 49 -17.36 -7.39 -3.58
CA ALA A 49 -18.45 -7.22 -4.54
C ALA A 49 -18.20 -6.02 -5.48
N TRP A 50 -17.73 -4.89 -4.94
CA TRP A 50 -17.38 -3.71 -5.74
C TRP A 50 -16.27 -3.99 -6.75
N GLU A 51 -15.19 -4.65 -6.31
CA GLU A 51 -14.07 -5.04 -7.17
C GLU A 51 -14.53 -5.98 -8.30
N GLN A 52 -15.40 -6.95 -7.99
CA GLN A 52 -15.95 -7.88 -8.98
C GLN A 52 -16.85 -7.17 -10.00
N ASP A 53 -17.74 -6.30 -9.56
CA ASP A 53 -18.65 -5.57 -10.43
C ASP A 53 -17.89 -4.59 -11.35
N HIS A 54 -16.90 -3.86 -10.81
CA HIS A 54 -16.06 -2.97 -11.60
C HIS A 54 -15.25 -3.76 -12.63
N ALA A 55 -14.63 -4.88 -12.23
CA ALA A 55 -13.85 -5.73 -13.13
C ALA A 55 -14.72 -6.32 -14.25
N ALA A 56 -15.96 -6.73 -13.94
CA ALA A 56 -16.92 -7.23 -14.92
C ALA A 56 -17.28 -6.16 -15.95
N GLN A 57 -17.57 -4.92 -15.52
CA GLN A 57 -17.88 -3.81 -16.43
C GLN A 57 -16.66 -3.42 -17.29
N VAL A 58 -15.47 -3.39 -16.72
CA VAL A 58 -14.22 -3.11 -17.47
C VAL A 58 -13.97 -4.19 -18.52
N ALA A 59 -14.17 -5.48 -18.19
CA ALA A 59 -14.00 -6.59 -19.13
C ALA A 59 -15.03 -6.51 -20.26
N GLN A 60 -16.29 -6.24 -19.96
CA GLN A 60 -17.36 -6.07 -20.95
C GLN A 60 -17.09 -4.89 -21.89
N HIS A 61 -16.70 -3.74 -21.33
CA HIS A 61 -16.33 -2.56 -22.12
C HIS A 61 -15.14 -2.86 -23.06
N ALA A 62 -14.11 -3.56 -22.55
CA ALA A 62 -12.95 -3.96 -23.36
C ALA A 62 -13.30 -4.93 -24.48
N GLU A 63 -14.26 -5.84 -24.27
CA GLU A 63 -14.76 -6.75 -25.28
C GLU A 63 -15.53 -6.00 -26.39
N LEU A 64 -16.45 -5.11 -26.02
CA LEU A 64 -17.20 -4.27 -26.94
C LEU A 64 -16.26 -3.38 -27.77
N LYS A 65 -15.24 -2.79 -27.14
CA LYS A 65 -14.21 -1.99 -27.82
C LYS A 65 -13.45 -2.81 -28.84
N ARG A 66 -12.99 -4.02 -28.48
CA ARG A 66 -12.31 -4.93 -29.42
C ARG A 66 -13.22 -5.29 -30.61
N ALA A 67 -14.50 -5.59 -30.34
CA ALA A 67 -15.46 -5.91 -31.39
C ALA A 67 -15.71 -4.71 -32.35
N ALA A 68 -15.73 -3.48 -31.83
CA ALA A 68 -15.83 -2.27 -32.62
C ALA A 68 -14.56 -2.03 -33.48
N ASP A 69 -13.36 -2.20 -32.89
CA ASP A 69 -12.08 -2.05 -33.57
C ASP A 69 -11.89 -3.09 -34.70
N GLU A 70 -12.29 -4.35 -34.47
CA GLU A 70 -12.30 -5.40 -35.51
C GLU A 70 -13.28 -5.06 -36.65
N ALA A 71 -14.48 -4.56 -36.33
CA ALA A 71 -15.44 -4.15 -37.34
C ALA A 71 -14.90 -2.97 -38.16
N ARG A 72 -14.22 -2.02 -37.51
CA ARG A 72 -13.55 -0.89 -38.17
C ARG A 72 -12.43 -1.36 -39.10
N SER A 73 -11.61 -2.32 -38.66
CA SER A 73 -10.54 -2.90 -39.49
C SER A 73 -11.09 -3.61 -40.72
N ARG A 74 -12.20 -4.33 -40.60
CA ARG A 74 -12.88 -4.98 -41.74
C ARG A 74 -13.43 -3.97 -42.74
N LEU A 75 -13.92 -2.80 -42.28
CA LEU A 75 -14.34 -1.72 -43.13
C LEU A 75 -13.15 -1.10 -43.89
N SER A 76 -12.00 -0.92 -43.23
CA SER A 76 -10.79 -0.33 -43.84
C SER A 76 -10.06 -1.29 -44.81
N GLN A 77 -10.06 -2.60 -44.55
CA GLN A 77 -9.44 -3.61 -45.41
C GLN A 77 -10.32 -4.02 -46.59
N GLY A 78 -11.61 -3.71 -46.57
CA GLY A 78 -12.53 -3.83 -47.70
C GLY A 78 -12.24 -2.86 -48.85
N GLY A 79 -10.96 -2.50 -49.05
CA GLY A 79 -10.48 -1.58 -50.03
C GLY A 79 -11.02 -1.90 -51.43
N TRP A 80 -11.59 -0.91 -52.02
CA TRP A 80 -12.18 -0.85 -53.33
C TRP A 80 -11.18 -1.32 -54.39
N ARG A 81 -11.30 -2.59 -54.87
CA ARG A 81 -10.75 -3.04 -56.14
C ARG A 81 -11.85 -2.90 -57.18
N PRO A 82 -11.69 -2.09 -58.22
CA PRO A 82 -12.65 -2.02 -59.32
C PRO A 82 -12.55 -3.32 -60.15
N ASP A 83 -13.54 -4.18 -60.01
CA ASP A 83 -13.66 -5.35 -60.88
C ASP A 83 -14.81 -5.14 -61.90
N LYS A 84 -14.53 -5.41 -63.15
CA LYS A 84 -15.42 -5.21 -64.26
C LYS A 84 -16.36 -6.44 -64.36
N GLY A 85 -17.58 -6.44 -63.78
CA GLY A 85 -18.57 -7.48 -64.04
C GLY A 85 -19.67 -7.58 -63.01
N THR A 86 -20.92 -7.56 -63.43
CA THR A 86 -22.24 -8.04 -62.96
C THR A 86 -22.38 -8.48 -61.50
N GLY A 87 -22.10 -7.65 -60.53
CA GLY A 87 -22.32 -7.98 -59.11
C GLY A 87 -22.66 -6.78 -58.26
N LYS A 88 -23.12 -5.67 -58.83
CA LYS A 88 -23.28 -4.40 -58.10
C LYS A 88 -24.29 -4.46 -56.95
N HIS A 89 -25.40 -5.19 -57.07
CA HIS A 89 -26.43 -5.25 -56.03
C HIS A 89 -26.02 -6.11 -54.83
N GLN A 90 -25.37 -7.24 -55.03
CA GLN A 90 -24.93 -8.08 -53.89
C GLN A 90 -23.78 -7.48 -53.08
N ARG A 91 -22.93 -6.71 -53.71
CA ARG A 91 -21.81 -6.01 -53.04
C ARG A 91 -22.28 -4.80 -52.24
N ALA A 92 -23.24 -4.02 -52.76
CA ALA A 92 -23.82 -2.88 -52.07
C ALA A 92 -24.58 -3.36 -50.78
N THR A 93 -25.27 -4.47 -50.84
CA THR A 93 -25.98 -5.07 -49.70
C THR A 93 -24.99 -5.60 -48.63
N ARG A 94 -23.85 -6.22 -49.02
CA ARG A 94 -22.81 -6.67 -48.12
C ARG A 94 -22.07 -5.49 -47.44
N ALA A 95 -21.75 -4.46 -48.19
CA ALA A 95 -21.11 -3.24 -47.64
C ALA A 95 -22.06 -2.53 -46.62
N ALA A 96 -23.37 -2.42 -46.95
CA ALA A 96 -24.35 -1.86 -46.06
C ALA A 96 -24.49 -2.69 -44.77
N GLY A 97 -24.46 -4.01 -44.85
CA GLY A 97 -24.52 -4.91 -43.69
C GLY A 97 -23.29 -4.78 -42.78
N VAL A 98 -22.09 -4.59 -43.33
CA VAL A 98 -20.85 -4.38 -42.56
C VAL A 98 -20.88 -3.04 -41.84
N VAL A 99 -21.34 -1.96 -42.52
CA VAL A 99 -21.51 -0.63 -41.91
C VAL A 99 -22.54 -0.66 -40.80
N GLN A 100 -23.67 -1.31 -41.04
CA GLN A 100 -24.72 -1.44 -40.03
C GLN A 100 -24.26 -2.25 -38.81
N ALA A 101 -23.49 -3.32 -39.00
CA ALA A 101 -22.90 -4.10 -37.90
C ALA A 101 -21.87 -3.28 -37.11
N PHE A 102 -21.08 -2.45 -37.79
CA PHE A 102 -20.15 -1.52 -37.12
C PHE A 102 -20.91 -0.48 -36.27
N ASN A 103 -21.90 0.21 -36.87
CA ASN A 103 -22.65 1.23 -36.15
C ASN A 103 -23.35 0.64 -34.89
N ARG A 104 -23.95 -0.54 -35.02
CA ARG A 104 -24.55 -1.23 -33.87
C ARG A 104 -23.54 -1.51 -32.76
N ARG A 105 -22.32 -1.94 -33.08
CA ARG A 105 -21.27 -2.19 -32.09
C ARG A 105 -20.75 -0.90 -31.44
N VAL A 106 -20.69 0.18 -32.20
CA VAL A 106 -20.37 1.51 -31.63
C VAL A 106 -21.47 1.98 -30.69
N GLU A 107 -22.73 1.84 -31.08
CA GLU A 107 -23.88 2.17 -30.22
C GLU A 107 -23.93 1.29 -28.96
N ASP A 108 -23.57 0.01 -29.05
CA ASP A 108 -23.47 -0.90 -27.91
C ASP A 108 -22.33 -0.47 -26.97
N LEU A 109 -21.19 -0.03 -27.52
CA LEU A 109 -20.07 0.49 -26.74
C LEU A 109 -20.44 1.81 -26.04
N GLU A 110 -21.12 2.74 -26.71
CA GLU A 110 -21.55 4.01 -26.17
C GLU A 110 -22.62 3.86 -25.06
N ARG A 111 -23.45 2.83 -25.14
CA ARG A 111 -24.44 2.49 -24.10
C ARG A 111 -23.86 1.79 -22.87
N HIS A 112 -22.67 1.20 -22.98
CA HIS A 112 -22.00 0.49 -21.89
C HIS A 112 -20.88 1.33 -21.32
N GLU A 113 -21.23 2.45 -20.70
CA GLU A 113 -20.32 3.21 -19.86
C GLU A 113 -20.00 2.42 -18.58
N ILE A 114 -18.81 2.64 -18.04
CA ILE A 114 -18.42 2.06 -16.74
C ILE A 114 -19.05 2.93 -15.65
N ASP A 115 -20.22 2.53 -15.17
CA ASP A 115 -20.98 3.26 -14.13
C ASP A 115 -20.42 3.00 -12.73
N VAL A 116 -19.79 1.85 -12.51
CA VAL A 116 -19.19 1.50 -11.23
C VAL A 116 -17.86 2.24 -11.07
N PRO A 117 -17.73 3.15 -10.09
CA PRO A 117 -16.49 3.87 -9.87
C PRO A 117 -15.35 2.90 -9.53
N GLN A 118 -14.13 3.32 -9.80
CA GLN A 118 -12.96 2.52 -9.45
C GLN A 118 -12.90 2.30 -7.94
N PRO A 119 -12.75 1.05 -7.47
CA PRO A 119 -12.58 0.78 -6.06
C PRO A 119 -11.34 1.49 -5.50
N PRO A 120 -11.35 1.89 -4.22
CA PRO A 120 -10.16 2.42 -3.57
C PRO A 120 -8.96 1.47 -3.71
N LEU A 121 -7.77 2.00 -3.72
CA LEU A 121 -6.56 1.20 -3.84
C LEU A 121 -6.43 0.22 -2.66
N ARG A 122 -5.88 -0.95 -2.95
CA ARG A 122 -5.53 -1.95 -1.94
C ARG A 122 -4.00 -2.06 -1.84
N LEU A 123 -3.50 -2.14 -0.62
CA LEU A 123 -2.10 -2.42 -0.38
C LEU A 123 -1.69 -3.73 -1.08
N ALA A 124 -0.74 -3.64 -1.98
CA ALA A 124 -0.09 -4.80 -2.57
C ALA A 124 1.30 -4.93 -1.94
N TRP A 125 1.41 -5.83 -0.94
CA TRP A 125 2.67 -6.09 -0.27
C TRP A 125 3.59 -6.87 -1.20
N PRO A 126 4.82 -6.40 -1.48
CA PRO A 126 5.72 -7.11 -2.37
C PRO A 126 6.23 -8.40 -1.71
N VAL A 127 6.45 -9.43 -2.53
CA VAL A 127 7.06 -10.67 -2.06
C VAL A 127 8.50 -10.37 -1.64
N SER A 128 8.83 -10.69 -0.39
CA SER A 128 10.18 -10.46 0.13
C SER A 128 11.16 -11.57 -0.30
N SER A 129 12.35 -11.16 -0.70
CA SER A 129 13.48 -12.08 -0.97
C SER A 129 14.28 -12.45 0.28
N ALA A 130 13.89 -11.96 1.44
CA ALA A 130 14.55 -12.23 2.72
C ALA A 130 14.60 -13.72 3.03
N ARG A 131 15.75 -14.18 3.52
CA ARG A 131 15.98 -15.59 3.87
C ARG A 131 15.79 -15.79 5.36
N PRO A 132 14.86 -16.64 5.80
CA PRO A 132 14.69 -16.97 7.21
C PRO A 132 15.99 -17.48 7.84
N GLY A 133 16.28 -17.04 9.07
CA GLY A 133 17.47 -17.43 9.82
C GLY A 133 18.79 -16.79 9.39
N GLN A 134 18.81 -16.01 8.31
CA GLN A 134 20.01 -15.25 7.94
C GLN A 134 20.18 -14.06 8.89
N SER A 135 21.34 -13.95 9.57
CA SER A 135 21.62 -12.79 10.44
C SER A 135 21.55 -11.49 9.65
N VAL A 136 20.82 -10.52 10.16
CA VAL A 136 20.61 -9.20 9.56
C VAL A 136 21.30 -8.12 10.36
N VAL A 137 21.03 -8.01 11.65
CA VAL A 137 21.63 -7.01 12.53
C VAL A 137 21.89 -7.60 13.92
N ASN A 138 23.07 -7.30 14.46
CA ASN A 138 23.45 -7.61 15.83
C ASN A 138 23.83 -6.30 16.54
N ALA A 139 23.12 -5.97 17.59
CA ALA A 139 23.44 -4.86 18.49
C ALA A 139 23.89 -5.43 19.83
N SER A 140 25.03 -4.96 20.32
CA SER A 140 25.56 -5.37 21.62
C SER A 140 25.77 -4.15 22.49
N LYS A 141 25.01 -4.09 23.58
CA LYS A 141 25.04 -2.99 24.58
C LYS A 141 24.99 -1.59 23.93
N ALA A 142 24.20 -1.47 22.85
CA ALA A 142 24.06 -0.20 22.14
C ALA A 142 23.28 0.80 23.01
N ALA A 143 23.86 1.98 23.21
CA ALA A 143 23.22 3.08 23.90
C ALA A 143 23.52 4.42 23.21
N VAL A 144 22.70 5.42 23.47
CA VAL A 144 22.87 6.79 22.96
C VAL A 144 22.63 7.76 24.11
N ASP A 145 23.63 8.52 24.43
CA ASP A 145 23.58 9.48 25.54
C ASP A 145 22.37 10.41 25.43
N GLY A 146 21.65 10.52 26.51
CA GLY A 146 20.49 11.37 26.61
C GLY A 146 19.24 10.88 25.83
N ARG A 147 19.32 9.83 25.04
CA ARG A 147 18.20 9.34 24.19
C ARG A 147 17.85 7.88 24.41
N LEU A 148 18.82 6.97 24.40
CA LEU A 148 18.70 5.56 24.72
C LEU A 148 19.66 5.24 25.84
N VAL A 149 19.24 5.48 27.08
CA VAL A 149 20.13 5.43 28.26
C VAL A 149 20.43 3.99 28.67
N THR A 150 19.42 3.14 28.65
CA THR A 150 19.59 1.70 28.96
C THR A 150 20.24 1.00 27.77
N PRO A 151 21.45 0.39 27.97
CA PRO A 151 22.11 -0.34 26.89
C PRO A 151 21.29 -1.53 26.41
N VAL A 152 21.05 -1.61 25.11
CA VAL A 152 20.24 -2.67 24.49
C VAL A 152 21.12 -3.63 23.73
N SER A 153 20.86 -4.93 23.92
CA SER A 153 21.45 -6.00 23.10
C SER A 153 20.30 -6.74 22.40
N VAL A 154 20.38 -6.82 21.08
CA VAL A 154 19.40 -7.53 20.25
C VAL A 154 20.09 -8.14 19.05
N ASP A 155 19.73 -9.39 18.74
CA ASP A 155 20.18 -10.11 17.54
C ASP A 155 18.94 -10.38 16.68
N VAL A 156 19.02 -10.03 15.40
CA VAL A 156 17.87 -10.11 14.47
C VAL A 156 18.30 -10.86 13.23
N SER A 157 17.58 -11.91 12.95
CA SER A 157 17.70 -12.73 11.75
C SER A 157 16.47 -12.63 10.87
N GLY A 158 16.59 -12.97 9.59
CA GLY A 158 15.47 -12.98 8.66
C GLY A 158 14.31 -13.83 9.19
N GLY A 159 13.13 -13.27 9.16
CA GLY A 159 11.92 -13.86 9.72
C GLY A 159 11.64 -13.54 11.18
N ASP A 160 12.58 -12.93 11.91
CA ASP A 160 12.37 -12.56 13.31
C ASP A 160 11.32 -11.46 13.47
N ARG A 161 10.65 -11.47 14.61
CA ARG A 161 9.60 -10.57 15.00
C ARG A 161 9.92 -9.95 16.34
N LEU A 162 9.74 -8.64 16.49
CA LEU A 162 9.98 -7.97 17.76
C LEU A 162 9.07 -6.75 17.90
N VAL A 163 8.43 -6.61 19.04
CA VAL A 163 7.71 -5.41 19.43
C VAL A 163 8.53 -4.65 20.45
N VAL A 164 8.77 -3.35 20.18
CA VAL A 164 9.46 -2.45 21.12
C VAL A 164 8.41 -1.59 21.80
N THR A 165 8.33 -1.69 23.12
CA THR A 165 7.40 -0.96 23.97
C THR A 165 8.13 -0.07 24.95
N GLY A 166 7.43 0.84 25.58
CA GLY A 166 7.97 1.77 26.60
C GLY A 166 7.31 3.14 26.52
N PRO A 167 7.43 3.95 27.56
CA PRO A 167 6.82 5.28 27.60
C PRO A 167 7.41 6.20 26.54
N ASN A 168 6.77 7.38 26.35
CA ASN A 168 7.33 8.41 25.49
C ASN A 168 8.67 8.88 26.02
N GLY A 169 9.66 9.01 25.13
CA GLY A 169 11.02 9.38 25.50
C GLY A 169 11.91 8.22 25.97
N ALA A 170 11.42 6.98 26.07
CA ALA A 170 12.21 5.80 26.46
C ALA A 170 13.31 5.41 25.44
N GLY A 171 13.32 6.02 24.26
CA GLY A 171 14.36 5.75 23.24
C GLY A 171 13.95 4.78 22.15
N LYS A 172 12.66 4.47 21.98
CA LYS A 172 12.16 3.55 20.94
C LYS A 172 12.63 3.96 19.54
N SER A 173 12.33 5.19 19.13
CA SER A 173 12.75 5.74 17.82
C SER A 173 14.28 5.81 17.71
N THR A 174 14.97 6.08 18.81
CA THR A 174 16.43 6.09 18.84
C THR A 174 17.01 4.69 18.61
N LEU A 175 16.44 3.67 19.25
CA LEU A 175 16.82 2.27 19.01
C LEU A 175 16.63 1.89 17.56
N LEU A 176 15.46 2.19 16.98
CA LEU A 176 15.21 1.90 15.56
C LEU A 176 16.17 2.66 14.63
N ALA A 177 16.49 3.92 14.94
CA ALA A 177 17.47 4.69 14.17
C ALA A 177 18.89 4.10 14.26
N VAL A 178 19.28 3.57 15.42
CA VAL A 178 20.56 2.90 15.63
C VAL A 178 20.62 1.57 14.85
N LEU A 179 19.57 0.75 14.94
CA LEU A 179 19.47 -0.51 14.18
C LEU A 179 19.41 -0.26 12.66
N GLY A 180 18.74 0.81 12.24
CA GLY A 180 18.65 1.26 10.85
C GLY A 180 19.88 2.02 10.33
N GLN A 181 20.96 2.08 11.12
CA GLN A 181 22.22 2.81 10.79
C GLN A 181 22.04 4.31 10.47
N ARG A 182 20.96 4.91 10.97
CA ARG A 182 20.71 6.37 10.86
C ARG A 182 21.38 7.16 12.00
N LEU A 183 21.72 6.46 13.08
CA LEU A 183 22.38 7.02 14.25
C LEU A 183 23.47 6.06 14.74
N VAL A 184 24.65 6.62 15.03
CA VAL A 184 25.75 5.85 15.61
C VAL A 184 25.55 5.80 17.14
N PRO A 185 25.62 4.62 17.79
CA PRO A 185 25.53 4.54 19.24
C PRO A 185 26.75 5.21 19.90
N THR A 186 26.54 5.86 21.06
CA THR A 186 27.64 6.47 21.85
C THR A 186 28.42 5.42 22.64
N SER A 187 27.78 4.28 22.94
CA SER A 187 28.44 3.14 23.55
C SER A 187 27.86 1.82 22.98
N GLY A 188 28.61 0.74 23.14
CA GLY A 188 28.30 -0.53 22.49
C GLY A 188 28.62 -0.51 20.99
N HIS A 189 28.03 -1.42 20.23
CA HIS A 189 28.22 -1.47 18.79
C HIS A 189 27.04 -2.14 18.08
N VAL A 190 26.84 -1.79 16.81
CA VAL A 190 25.88 -2.42 15.92
C VAL A 190 26.60 -2.92 14.68
N ARG A 191 26.37 -4.18 14.35
CA ARG A 191 26.88 -4.82 13.14
C ARG A 191 25.71 -5.19 12.25
N VAL A 192 25.73 -4.75 11.00
CA VAL A 192 24.75 -5.09 10.00
C VAL A 192 25.39 -6.00 8.96
N ASN A 193 24.67 -7.03 8.55
CA ASN A 193 25.13 -7.88 7.44
C ASN A 193 25.18 -7.02 6.16
N PRO A 194 26.34 -6.94 5.48
CA PRO A 194 26.50 -6.10 4.29
C PRO A 194 25.54 -6.45 3.14
N SER A 195 25.03 -7.68 3.09
CA SER A 195 24.08 -8.12 2.08
C SER A 195 22.62 -7.82 2.46
N ALA A 196 22.35 -7.43 3.70
CA ALA A 196 21.01 -7.13 4.17
C ALA A 196 20.63 -5.67 3.91
N ARG A 197 19.44 -5.45 3.38
CA ARG A 197 18.86 -4.12 3.29
C ARG A 197 17.98 -3.89 4.51
N ILE A 198 18.12 -2.72 5.12
CA ILE A 198 17.29 -2.30 6.24
C ILE A 198 16.42 -1.12 5.78
N ALA A 199 15.12 -1.24 5.96
CA ALA A 199 14.20 -0.14 5.73
C ALA A 199 13.67 0.37 7.07
N LEU A 200 13.61 1.69 7.24
CA LEU A 200 13.08 2.35 8.43
C LEU A 200 11.95 3.29 8.03
N LEU A 201 10.73 2.94 8.42
CA LEU A 201 9.59 3.85 8.43
C LEU A 201 9.65 4.66 9.73
N SER A 202 10.33 5.79 9.70
CA SER A 202 10.47 6.69 10.85
C SER A 202 9.16 7.40 11.18
N GLN A 203 8.98 7.87 12.40
CA GLN A 203 7.78 8.62 12.81
C GLN A 203 7.59 9.87 11.95
N GLU A 204 8.66 10.62 11.70
CA GLU A 204 8.67 11.75 10.79
C GLU A 204 8.97 11.28 9.36
N VAL A 205 8.34 11.92 8.38
CA VAL A 205 8.68 11.68 6.98
C VAL A 205 10.07 12.27 6.67
N PRO A 206 10.82 11.65 5.74
CA PRO A 206 12.09 12.20 5.29
C PRO A 206 11.94 13.62 4.75
N ASP A 207 13.02 14.40 4.84
CA ASP A 207 13.11 15.68 4.15
C ASP A 207 13.26 15.43 2.65
N TRP A 208 12.16 15.63 1.94
CA TRP A 208 12.10 15.44 0.49
C TRP A 208 12.15 16.77 -0.25
N ASP A 209 12.54 16.73 -1.50
CA ASP A 209 12.31 17.87 -2.39
C ASP A 209 10.79 18.05 -2.59
N HIS A 210 10.26 19.08 -1.93
CA HIS A 210 8.83 19.38 -1.93
C HIS A 210 8.25 19.71 -3.31
N VAL A 211 9.09 20.07 -4.29
CA VAL A 211 8.68 20.45 -5.64
C VAL A 211 8.57 19.22 -6.56
N SER A 212 9.37 18.19 -6.31
CA SER A 212 9.37 16.97 -7.10
C SER A 212 8.05 16.21 -7.01
N PRO A 213 7.53 15.70 -8.15
CA PRO A 213 6.39 14.78 -8.13
C PRO A 213 6.70 13.51 -7.31
N ALA A 214 5.68 12.94 -6.64
CA ALA A 214 5.88 11.79 -5.76
C ALA A 214 6.53 10.58 -6.46
N HIS A 215 6.16 10.29 -7.72
CA HIS A 215 6.80 9.21 -8.48
C HIS A 215 8.27 9.48 -8.77
N VAL A 216 8.67 10.74 -9.02
CA VAL A 216 10.07 11.11 -9.24
C VAL A 216 10.87 10.97 -7.94
N ALA A 217 10.31 11.43 -6.81
CA ALA A 217 10.93 11.24 -5.50
C ALA A 217 11.14 9.75 -5.18
N TYR A 218 10.14 8.92 -5.47
CA TYR A 218 10.21 7.46 -5.32
C TYR A 218 11.31 6.84 -6.20
N GLU A 219 11.36 7.16 -7.49
CA GLU A 219 12.37 6.66 -8.42
C GLU A 219 13.78 7.10 -8.05
N THR A 220 13.94 8.36 -7.62
CA THR A 220 15.21 8.90 -7.13
C THR A 220 15.69 8.17 -5.88
N PHE A 221 14.76 7.91 -4.95
CA PHE A 221 15.06 7.11 -3.77
C PHE A 221 15.57 5.70 -4.14
N LEU A 222 14.89 5.01 -5.04
CA LEU A 222 15.30 3.68 -5.51
C LEU A 222 16.65 3.69 -6.24
N ALA A 223 16.91 4.72 -7.04
CA ALA A 223 18.19 4.86 -7.73
C ALA A 223 19.34 5.03 -6.74
N ASN A 224 19.15 5.85 -5.70
CA ASN A 224 20.14 6.09 -4.63
C ASN A 224 20.45 4.83 -3.81
N HIS A 225 19.50 3.86 -3.76
CA HIS A 225 19.67 2.59 -3.06
C HIS A 225 20.00 1.40 -3.99
N GLY A 226 20.22 1.66 -5.30
CA GLY A 226 20.56 0.60 -6.27
C GLY A 226 19.43 -0.40 -6.55
N CYS A 227 18.17 -0.03 -6.29
CA CYS A 227 17.00 -0.93 -6.38
C CYS A 227 16.12 -0.69 -7.61
N ARG A 228 16.43 0.30 -8.45
CA ARG A 228 15.56 0.78 -9.54
C ARG A 228 15.08 -0.31 -10.51
N SER A 229 15.91 -1.31 -10.79
CA SER A 229 15.62 -2.34 -11.81
C SER A 229 14.70 -3.45 -11.33
N HIS A 230 14.53 -3.62 -10.03
CA HIS A 230 13.81 -4.76 -9.43
C HIS A 230 12.64 -4.33 -8.54
N ALA A 231 12.54 -3.04 -8.25
CA ALA A 231 11.50 -2.52 -7.39
C ALA A 231 10.14 -2.45 -8.12
N PRO A 232 9.02 -2.70 -7.40
CA PRO A 232 7.69 -2.48 -7.93
C PRO A 232 7.49 -1.01 -8.30
N SER A 233 6.59 -0.72 -9.23
CA SER A 233 6.19 0.66 -9.51
C SER A 233 5.41 1.24 -8.33
N LEU A 234 5.48 2.56 -8.11
CA LEU A 234 4.73 3.21 -7.04
C LEU A 234 3.22 2.93 -7.14
N GLY A 235 2.68 2.93 -8.35
CA GLY A 235 1.27 2.65 -8.58
C GLY A 235 0.86 1.20 -8.28
N SER A 236 1.76 0.22 -8.51
CA SER A 236 1.45 -1.18 -8.25
C SER A 236 1.40 -1.56 -6.77
N LEU A 237 1.96 -0.73 -5.88
CA LEU A 237 1.89 -0.93 -4.44
C LEU A 237 0.51 -0.58 -3.83
N GLY A 238 -0.35 0.11 -4.59
CA GLY A 238 -1.69 0.45 -4.15
C GLY A 238 -1.77 1.41 -2.96
N LEU A 239 -0.70 2.19 -2.72
CA LEU A 239 -0.61 3.11 -1.58
C LEU A 239 -1.03 4.53 -1.93
N LEU A 240 -0.89 4.94 -3.18
CA LEU A 240 -1.18 6.30 -3.64
C LEU A 240 -2.03 6.29 -4.91
N GLU A 241 -3.06 7.11 -4.93
CA GLU A 241 -3.89 7.33 -6.12
C GLU A 241 -3.07 7.93 -7.29
N PRO A 242 -3.44 7.67 -8.55
CA PRO A 242 -2.72 8.19 -9.71
C PRO A 242 -2.56 9.70 -9.72
N SER A 243 -3.52 10.46 -9.18
CA SER A 243 -3.45 11.90 -9.00
C SER A 243 -2.36 12.31 -7.99
N ALA A 244 -2.28 11.62 -6.86
CA ALA A 244 -1.30 11.85 -5.81
C ALA A 244 0.11 11.44 -6.27
N THR A 245 0.26 10.38 -7.07
CA THR A 245 1.58 9.97 -7.61
C THR A 245 2.21 11.03 -8.50
N ARG A 246 1.39 11.84 -9.17
CA ARG A 246 1.86 12.93 -10.05
C ARG A 246 1.99 14.27 -9.34
N ALA A 247 1.39 14.41 -8.17
CA ALA A 247 1.45 15.65 -7.41
C ALA A 247 2.84 15.89 -6.80
N PRO A 248 3.27 17.15 -6.66
CA PRO A 248 4.46 17.49 -5.87
C PRO A 248 4.34 16.97 -4.45
N VAL A 249 5.45 16.43 -3.90
CA VAL A 249 5.46 15.85 -2.54
C VAL A 249 4.96 16.85 -1.49
N GLY A 250 5.31 18.13 -1.61
CA GLY A 250 4.84 19.17 -0.70
C GLY A 250 3.34 19.48 -0.74
N ARG A 251 2.61 18.97 -1.77
CA ARG A 251 1.14 19.07 -1.85
C ARG A 251 0.41 17.84 -1.34
N LEU A 252 1.14 16.78 -1.02
CA LEU A 252 0.56 15.58 -0.42
C LEU A 252 0.14 15.85 1.02
N SER A 253 -0.99 15.28 1.44
CA SER A 253 -1.36 15.26 2.84
C SER A 253 -0.33 14.44 3.66
N GLN A 254 -0.27 14.65 4.97
CA GLN A 254 0.62 13.88 5.85
C GLN A 254 0.42 12.37 5.68
N GLY A 255 -0.84 11.92 5.59
CA GLY A 255 -1.15 10.52 5.33
C GLY A 255 -0.64 10.02 3.97
N GLN A 256 -0.72 10.84 2.92
CA GLN A 256 -0.18 10.50 1.59
C GLN A 256 1.35 10.47 1.61
N GLN A 257 2.00 11.40 2.29
CA GLN A 257 3.45 11.39 2.48
C GLN A 257 3.90 10.14 3.26
N ARG A 258 3.14 9.75 4.30
CA ARG A 258 3.39 8.54 5.07
C ARG A 258 3.27 7.29 4.21
N ARG A 259 2.26 7.22 3.33
CA ARG A 259 2.08 6.13 2.37
C ARG A 259 3.21 6.08 1.34
N LEU A 260 3.69 7.23 0.87
CA LEU A 260 4.87 7.31 -0.02
C LEU A 260 6.12 6.77 0.67
N HIS A 261 6.34 7.13 1.94
CA HIS A 261 7.46 6.63 2.73
C HIS A 261 7.38 5.11 2.94
N LEU A 262 6.19 4.59 3.25
CA LEU A 262 5.96 3.15 3.34
C LEU A 262 6.24 2.45 2.00
N ALA A 263 5.78 3.03 0.88
CA ALA A 263 6.06 2.50 -0.46
C ALA A 263 7.56 2.40 -0.73
N MET A 264 8.33 3.43 -0.37
CA MET A 264 9.79 3.42 -0.48
C MET A 264 10.44 2.34 0.38
N CYS A 265 9.98 2.17 1.62
CA CYS A 265 10.48 1.12 2.50
C CYS A 265 10.23 -0.29 1.93
N LEU A 266 9.02 -0.56 1.44
CA LEU A 266 8.64 -1.84 0.88
C LEU A 266 9.39 -2.15 -0.43
N ALA A 267 9.63 -1.13 -1.24
CA ALA A 267 10.31 -1.26 -2.53
C ALA A 267 11.81 -1.58 -2.42
N LEU A 268 12.42 -1.40 -1.26
CA LEU A 268 13.79 -1.81 -1.00
C LEU A 268 13.94 -3.33 -0.91
N ASP A 269 12.86 -4.08 -0.82
CA ASP A 269 12.88 -5.52 -0.50
C ASP A 269 13.78 -5.79 0.71
N PRO A 270 13.40 -5.27 1.90
CA PRO A 270 14.27 -5.27 3.06
C PRO A 270 14.40 -6.67 3.68
N GLY A 271 15.61 -6.99 4.16
CA GLY A 271 15.83 -8.10 5.08
C GLY A 271 15.33 -7.80 6.49
N LEU A 272 15.28 -6.51 6.86
CA LEU A 272 14.72 -6.01 8.11
C LEU A 272 13.89 -4.74 7.86
N LEU A 273 12.63 -4.78 8.26
CA LEU A 273 11.71 -3.65 8.24
C LEU A 273 11.54 -3.12 9.67
N LEU A 274 11.93 -1.89 9.87
CA LEU A 274 11.81 -1.14 11.12
C LEU A 274 10.62 -0.18 10.99
N LEU A 275 9.64 -0.28 11.89
CA LEU A 275 8.43 0.52 11.86
C LEU A 275 8.29 1.33 13.16
N ASP A 276 8.37 2.65 13.04
CA ASP A 276 8.19 3.58 14.14
C ASP A 276 6.82 4.22 14.08
N GLU A 277 5.93 3.83 14.99
CA GLU A 277 4.54 4.25 15.07
C GLU A 277 3.83 4.14 13.70
N PRO A 278 3.73 2.93 13.14
CA PRO A 278 3.23 2.75 11.77
C PRO A 278 1.76 3.10 11.59
N THR A 279 1.01 3.23 12.68
CA THR A 279 -0.43 3.54 12.66
C THR A 279 -0.73 5.03 12.50
N ASN A 280 0.25 5.90 12.78
CA ASN A 280 0.04 7.34 12.75
C ASN A 280 -0.24 7.84 11.32
N HIS A 281 -1.27 8.68 11.18
CA HIS A 281 -1.68 9.31 9.91
C HIS A 281 -2.14 8.34 8.80
N LEU A 282 -2.40 7.08 9.13
CA LEU A 282 -2.98 6.10 8.22
C LEU A 282 -4.43 5.82 8.59
N SER A 283 -5.23 5.45 7.58
CA SER A 283 -6.60 4.99 7.82
C SER A 283 -6.60 3.64 8.54
N SER A 284 -7.62 3.38 9.37
CA SER A 284 -7.74 2.11 10.09
C SER A 284 -7.71 0.90 9.15
N SER A 285 -8.33 0.99 7.97
CA SER A 285 -8.29 -0.08 6.98
C SER A 285 -6.88 -0.38 6.46
N LEU A 286 -6.07 0.66 6.19
CA LEU A 286 -4.69 0.45 5.77
C LEU A 286 -3.82 -0.11 6.91
N VAL A 287 -4.08 0.31 8.15
CA VAL A 287 -3.40 -0.26 9.32
C VAL A 287 -3.72 -1.74 9.49
N ASP A 288 -4.98 -2.16 9.26
CA ASP A 288 -5.40 -3.56 9.29
C ASP A 288 -4.71 -4.37 8.18
N ASP A 289 -4.65 -3.81 6.94
CA ASP A 289 -3.94 -4.43 5.82
C ASP A 289 -2.43 -4.59 6.16
N ILE A 290 -1.78 -3.54 6.67
CA ILE A 290 -0.37 -3.59 7.09
C ILE A 290 -0.16 -4.65 8.17
N THR A 291 -1.01 -4.67 9.22
CA THR A 291 -0.90 -5.64 10.31
C THR A 291 -1.00 -7.07 9.79
N THR A 292 -1.95 -7.33 8.86
CA THR A 292 -2.11 -8.65 8.24
C THR A 292 -0.86 -9.07 7.46
N GLU A 293 -0.27 -8.17 6.68
CA GLU A 293 0.93 -8.44 5.89
C GLU A 293 2.18 -8.63 6.78
N LEU A 294 2.28 -7.89 7.89
CA LEU A 294 3.37 -8.04 8.85
C LEU A 294 3.40 -9.43 9.47
N LEU A 295 2.25 -10.06 9.69
CA LEU A 295 2.15 -11.43 10.21
C LEU A 295 2.63 -12.49 9.20
N GLN A 296 2.59 -12.19 7.90
CA GLN A 296 2.85 -13.16 6.82
C GLN A 296 4.20 -12.97 6.13
N THR A 297 4.79 -11.76 6.18
CA THR A 297 6.04 -11.45 5.48
C THR A 297 7.21 -12.31 5.95
N SER A 298 8.15 -12.63 5.06
CA SER A 298 9.37 -13.38 5.39
C SER A 298 10.53 -12.50 5.85
N CYS A 299 10.46 -11.17 5.69
CA CYS A 299 11.49 -10.28 6.22
C CYS A 299 11.41 -10.21 7.75
N ALA A 300 12.52 -9.89 8.42
CA ALA A 300 12.48 -9.56 9.83
C ALA A 300 11.72 -8.25 10.06
N VAL A 301 10.98 -8.16 11.15
CA VAL A 301 10.19 -6.97 11.48
C VAL A 301 10.38 -6.56 12.93
N ILE A 302 10.68 -5.27 13.14
CA ILE A 302 10.66 -4.65 14.46
C ILE A 302 9.64 -3.50 14.43
N VAL A 303 8.67 -3.55 15.33
CA VAL A 303 7.62 -2.52 15.46
C VAL A 303 7.76 -1.81 16.78
N ALA A 304 7.94 -0.49 16.76
CA ALA A 304 7.77 0.36 17.93
C ALA A 304 6.40 1.01 17.86
N THR A 305 5.53 0.72 18.82
CA THR A 305 4.19 1.30 18.85
C THR A 305 3.61 1.40 20.25
N HIS A 306 2.67 2.31 20.42
CA HIS A 306 1.78 2.41 21.58
C HIS A 306 0.31 2.15 21.22
N ASP A 307 0.02 1.83 19.97
CA ASP A 307 -1.33 1.47 19.50
C ASP A 307 -1.78 0.17 20.16
N ARG A 308 -2.84 0.28 21.00
CA ARG A 308 -3.34 -0.82 21.80
C ARG A 308 -3.87 -1.99 20.98
N GLN A 309 -4.47 -1.69 19.81
CA GLN A 309 -5.00 -2.75 18.97
C GLN A 309 -3.86 -3.47 18.26
N MET A 310 -2.88 -2.75 17.72
CA MET A 310 -1.71 -3.37 17.10
C MET A 310 -0.93 -4.22 18.11
N LEU A 311 -0.79 -3.77 19.36
CA LEU A 311 -0.18 -4.58 20.43
C LEU A 311 -0.96 -5.86 20.72
N LYS A 312 -2.30 -5.86 20.66
CA LYS A 312 -3.14 -7.06 20.76
C LYS A 312 -2.94 -7.98 19.56
N ASP A 313 -2.91 -7.41 18.34
CA ASP A 313 -2.75 -8.16 17.08
C ASP A 313 -1.37 -8.83 17.00
N LEU A 314 -0.34 -8.24 17.63
CA LEU A 314 1.04 -8.73 17.66
C LEU A 314 1.42 -9.36 19.03
N ALA A 315 0.45 -9.77 19.84
CA ALA A 315 0.68 -10.26 21.21
C ALA A 315 1.60 -11.50 21.29
N ASP A 316 1.62 -12.32 20.23
CA ASP A 316 2.46 -13.51 20.14
C ASP A 316 3.93 -13.20 19.78
N TRP A 317 4.26 -11.95 19.45
CA TRP A 317 5.63 -11.57 19.14
C TRP A 317 6.45 -11.35 20.40
N PRO A 318 7.77 -11.61 20.39
CA PRO A 318 8.66 -11.20 21.47
C PRO A 318 8.57 -9.69 21.74
N HIS A 319 8.60 -9.30 23.00
CA HIS A 319 8.53 -7.90 23.44
C HIS A 319 9.85 -7.45 24.06
N LEU A 320 10.34 -6.30 23.62
CA LEU A 320 11.43 -5.56 24.25
C LEU A 320 10.84 -4.31 24.90
N HIS A 321 10.83 -4.30 26.23
CA HIS A 321 10.41 -3.11 26.97
C HIS A 321 11.61 -2.18 27.24
N LEU A 322 11.47 -0.91 26.86
CA LEU A 322 12.46 0.13 27.19
C LEU A 322 11.97 0.89 28.41
N ASP A 323 12.81 0.92 29.45
CA ASP A 323 12.52 1.68 30.66
C ASP A 323 12.64 3.19 30.41
N PRO A 324 11.87 4.00 31.13
CA PRO A 324 11.99 5.44 31.03
C PRO A 324 13.38 5.89 31.46
N LYS A 325 13.79 7.02 30.91
CA LYS A 325 14.96 7.73 31.37
C LYS A 325 14.78 8.07 32.85
N ASP A 326 15.70 7.64 33.74
CA ASP A 326 15.68 8.07 35.11
C ASP A 326 15.78 9.61 35.12
N PRO A 327 14.85 10.34 35.77
CA PRO A 327 14.97 11.77 35.89
C PRO A 327 16.11 12.07 36.88
N SER A 328 17.32 12.27 36.36
CA SER A 328 18.43 12.77 37.13
C SER A 328 18.46 14.31 37.11
#